data_61b66d062d8aba40a1a8ed6ddab079e2
#
_entry.id   61b66d062d8aba40a1a8ed6ddab079e2
#
_cell.length_a   1.000
_cell.length_b   1.000
_cell.length_c   1.000
_cell.angle_alpha   90.00
_cell.angle_beta   90.00
_cell.angle_gamma   90.00
#
_symmetry.space_group_name_H-M   'P 1'
#
loop_
_entity.id
_entity.type
_entity.pdbx_description
1 polymer ?
#
loop_
_entity_poly.entity_id
_entity_poly.type
_entity_poly.pdbx_seq_one_letter_code
_entity_poly.pdbx_strand_id
1 'polypeptide(L)'
;MNFDLENLVRENIKNLTPYSSARKEFSGAAQIFLDANENSFGSPLAQNYNRYPDPQQTEIKEKIAKWNNVEPSEIFVSNGSDEAIDLLFRIFGEPNRDEVIICPPTYGMYKVSAEINAVRTKKVFLTSDFQLDIQNIRQAIDNRTKLIFICSPNNPTGNLMRRDAILKIVGSFRGIVVVDEAYIHFSPEKSLVSEINDFPNLVVLQTFSKAWGLAGLRIGLAFANEEIIKLFNRVKPPYNVSQIAQEAILKALENKSQVEKTIAGIIAEREKLIENLREFSFVTKIYPSDANFVLVKTTDAETIYKFLLDEKIVVRNRNNVELCAGCLRITIGTTEENEALLNSLKKLATEDTERTEKFQTG
;
A
#
# COMPACT_ATOMS: atom_id res chain seq x y z
N MET A 1 -15.47 -7.48 -22.46
CA MET A 1 -14.36 -8.30 -23.03
C MET A 1 -14.29 -9.59 -22.24
N ASN A 2 -14.07 -10.75 -22.87
CA ASN A 2 -13.87 -11.98 -22.11
C ASN A 2 -12.52 -11.90 -21.38
N PHE A 3 -12.55 -11.79 -20.05
CA PHE A 3 -11.41 -11.96 -19.19
C PHE A 3 -11.11 -13.46 -19.07
N ASP A 4 -9.88 -13.85 -19.34
CA ASP A 4 -9.44 -15.24 -19.34
C ASP A 4 -8.30 -15.40 -18.34
N LEU A 5 -8.67 -15.70 -17.08
CA LEU A 5 -7.72 -15.85 -15.99
C LEU A 5 -6.74 -17.00 -16.22
N GLU A 6 -7.21 -18.10 -16.81
CA GLU A 6 -6.39 -19.30 -17.02
C GLU A 6 -5.19 -19.01 -17.92
N ASN A 7 -5.37 -18.20 -18.97
CA ASN A 7 -4.30 -17.81 -19.87
C ASN A 7 -3.32 -16.76 -19.30
N LEU A 8 -3.67 -16.14 -18.18
CA LEU A 8 -2.79 -15.18 -17.49
C LEU A 8 -1.86 -15.86 -16.49
N VAL A 9 -2.31 -16.95 -15.87
CA VAL A 9 -1.56 -17.67 -14.82
C VAL A 9 -0.35 -18.38 -15.44
N ARG A 10 0.80 -18.28 -14.78
CA ARG A 10 2.02 -19.02 -15.17
C ARG A 10 1.77 -20.54 -15.18
N GLU A 11 2.34 -21.23 -16.16
CA GLU A 11 2.11 -22.66 -16.37
C GLU A 11 2.49 -23.53 -15.16
N ASN A 12 3.59 -23.21 -14.50
CA ASN A 12 4.03 -23.92 -13.29
C ASN A 12 3.08 -23.68 -12.10
N ILE A 13 2.33 -22.57 -12.07
CA ILE A 13 1.35 -22.26 -11.02
C ILE A 13 0.01 -22.94 -11.31
N LYS A 14 -0.40 -23.06 -12.58
CA LYS A 14 -1.59 -23.84 -12.96
C LYS A 14 -1.48 -25.27 -12.45
N ASN A 15 -0.33 -25.88 -12.67
CA ASN A 15 -0.06 -27.27 -12.36
C ASN A 15 0.46 -27.50 -10.93
N LEU A 16 0.60 -26.42 -10.13
CA LEU A 16 1.09 -26.52 -8.76
C LEU A 16 0.09 -27.22 -7.86
N THR A 17 0.49 -28.34 -7.28
CA THR A 17 -0.22 -28.94 -6.15
C THR A 17 0.14 -28.14 -4.90
N PRO A 18 -0.81 -27.42 -4.27
CA PRO A 18 -0.50 -26.64 -3.09
C PRO A 18 -0.10 -27.56 -1.93
N TYR A 19 0.79 -27.06 -1.07
CA TYR A 19 1.10 -27.79 0.17
C TYR A 19 -0.17 -27.96 1.02
N SER A 20 -0.48 -29.20 1.40
CA SER A 20 -1.55 -29.48 2.37
C SER A 20 -0.98 -29.34 3.77
N SER A 21 -1.41 -28.32 4.51
CA SER A 21 -1.06 -28.23 5.93
C SER A 21 -1.96 -29.13 6.76
N ALA A 22 -1.44 -29.66 7.86
CA ALA A 22 -2.20 -30.50 8.79
C ALA A 22 -3.55 -29.87 9.18
N ARG A 23 -3.55 -28.54 9.44
CA ARG A 23 -4.78 -27.77 9.76
C ARG A 23 -5.76 -27.65 8.59
N LYS A 24 -5.35 -27.94 7.35
CA LYS A 24 -6.23 -27.94 6.17
C LYS A 24 -6.88 -29.31 5.93
N GLU A 25 -6.23 -30.37 6.38
CA GLU A 25 -6.71 -31.74 6.19
C GLU A 25 -7.88 -32.09 7.10
N PHE A 26 -8.06 -31.37 8.20
CA PHE A 26 -9.16 -31.61 9.13
C PHE A 26 -10.05 -30.36 9.27
N SER A 27 -11.33 -30.53 8.95
CA SER A 27 -12.37 -29.52 9.20
C SER A 27 -13.32 -30.04 10.29
N GLY A 28 -13.31 -29.41 11.47
CA GLY A 28 -14.18 -29.76 12.58
C GLY A 28 -13.61 -29.41 13.95
N ALA A 29 -14.32 -29.77 15.02
CA ALA A 29 -13.82 -29.63 16.38
C ALA A 29 -13.07 -30.90 16.79
N ALA A 30 -11.79 -30.78 17.12
CA ALA A 30 -11.01 -31.80 17.74
C ALA A 30 -10.53 -31.37 19.13
N GLN A 31 -10.48 -32.30 20.08
CA GLN A 31 -9.94 -32.03 21.42
C GLN A 31 -8.42 -32.24 21.46
N ILE A 32 -7.89 -33.08 20.60
CA ILE A 32 -6.48 -33.50 20.58
C ILE A 32 -5.95 -33.35 19.16
N PHE A 33 -4.88 -32.56 19.01
CA PHE A 33 -4.15 -32.37 17.76
C PHE A 33 -2.74 -32.93 17.87
N LEU A 34 -2.43 -33.95 17.06
CA LEU A 34 -1.11 -34.60 16.98
C LEU A 34 -0.64 -34.67 15.51
N ASP A 35 -0.92 -33.64 14.73
CA ASP A 35 -0.89 -33.65 13.27
C ASP A 35 0.21 -32.75 12.68
N ALA A 36 0.80 -31.85 13.46
CA ALA A 36 1.69 -30.82 12.97
C ALA A 36 3.09 -30.78 13.64
N ASN A 37 3.46 -31.84 14.35
CA ASN A 37 4.75 -31.96 15.08
C ASN A 37 5.03 -30.80 16.05
N GLU A 38 3.98 -30.19 16.58
CA GLU A 38 4.06 -29.09 17.53
C GLU A 38 4.50 -29.59 18.92
N ASN A 39 5.09 -28.71 19.72
CA ASN A 39 5.44 -29.04 21.11
C ASN A 39 4.18 -29.04 21.97
N SER A 40 3.65 -30.22 22.24
CA SER A 40 2.43 -30.39 23.05
C SER A 40 2.59 -30.03 24.53
N PHE A 41 3.82 -29.85 25.02
CA PHE A 41 4.08 -29.45 26.41
C PHE A 41 3.96 -27.94 26.63
N GLY A 42 3.69 -27.15 25.59
CA GLY A 42 3.42 -25.72 25.69
C GLY A 42 4.55 -24.81 25.17
N SER A 43 4.44 -23.56 25.51
CA SER A 43 5.38 -22.48 25.14
C SER A 43 6.17 -22.02 26.37
N PRO A 44 7.44 -21.55 26.21
CA PRO A 44 8.18 -20.89 27.31
C PRO A 44 7.61 -19.50 27.68
N LEU A 45 6.65 -19.00 26.89
CA LEU A 45 5.91 -17.76 27.16
C LEU A 45 4.61 -18.08 27.90
N ALA A 46 4.04 -17.07 28.58
CA ALA A 46 2.75 -17.21 29.26
C ALA A 46 1.58 -17.52 28.28
N GLN A 47 1.74 -17.14 27.01
CA GLN A 47 0.79 -17.42 25.95
C GLN A 47 1.10 -18.75 25.27
N ASN A 48 0.08 -19.44 24.81
CA ASN A 48 0.19 -20.73 24.11
C ASN A 48 0.51 -20.54 22.62
N TYR A 49 1.77 -20.16 22.32
CA TYR A 49 2.24 -20.02 20.93
C TYR A 49 2.90 -21.31 20.38
N ASN A 50 2.65 -22.43 21.02
CA ASN A 50 3.14 -23.75 20.60
C ASN A 50 2.30 -24.38 19.49
N ARG A 51 1.23 -23.75 19.06
CA ARG A 51 0.35 -24.23 17.98
C ARG A 51 0.41 -23.29 16.77
N TYR A 52 0.36 -23.87 15.58
CA TYR A 52 0.24 -23.09 14.34
C TYR A 52 -1.09 -22.33 14.30
N PRO A 53 -1.08 -21.10 13.77
CA PRO A 53 -2.28 -20.27 13.63
C PRO A 53 -3.24 -20.84 12.58
N ASP A 54 -4.45 -20.25 12.48
CA ASP A 54 -5.37 -20.52 11.37
C ASP A 54 -4.72 -20.12 10.04
N PRO A 55 -4.47 -21.08 9.12
CA PRO A 55 -3.86 -20.80 7.82
C PRO A 55 -4.80 -20.03 6.87
N GLN A 56 -6.09 -19.97 7.16
CA GLN A 56 -7.11 -19.30 6.35
C GLN A 56 -7.52 -17.92 6.90
N GLN A 57 -7.12 -17.57 8.13
CA GLN A 57 -7.50 -16.34 8.83
C GLN A 57 -9.03 -16.11 8.80
N THR A 58 -9.78 -17.18 9.03
CA THR A 58 -11.24 -17.26 8.80
C THR A 58 -12.00 -16.16 9.52
N GLU A 59 -11.81 -16.01 10.84
CA GLU A 59 -12.51 -14.99 11.62
C GLU A 59 -12.19 -13.55 11.17
N ILE A 60 -10.94 -13.29 10.79
CA ILE A 60 -10.52 -11.99 10.26
C ILE A 60 -11.27 -11.70 8.96
N LYS A 61 -11.30 -12.65 8.03
CA LYS A 61 -11.99 -12.51 6.75
C LYS A 61 -13.48 -12.29 6.93
N GLU A 62 -14.14 -13.04 7.81
CA GLU A 62 -15.57 -12.87 8.09
C GLU A 62 -15.92 -11.48 8.62
N LYS A 63 -15.10 -10.93 9.54
CA LYS A 63 -15.30 -9.58 10.07
C LYS A 63 -15.10 -8.52 8.98
N ILE A 64 -14.05 -8.64 8.17
CA ILE A 64 -13.72 -7.70 7.09
C ILE A 64 -14.74 -7.78 5.95
N ALA A 65 -15.18 -8.96 5.58
CA ALA A 65 -16.19 -9.20 4.55
C ALA A 65 -17.49 -8.44 4.83
N LYS A 66 -17.98 -8.52 6.07
CA LYS A 66 -19.19 -7.80 6.50
C LYS A 66 -19.07 -6.27 6.36
N TRP A 67 -17.88 -5.71 6.57
CA TRP A 67 -17.68 -4.26 6.48
C TRP A 67 -17.59 -3.75 5.04
N ASN A 68 -17.06 -4.59 4.17
CA ASN A 68 -16.84 -4.24 2.76
C ASN A 68 -17.94 -4.73 1.83
N ASN A 69 -18.92 -5.48 2.35
CA ASN A 69 -19.99 -6.13 1.58
C ASN A 69 -19.44 -7.01 0.45
N VAL A 70 -18.51 -7.87 0.81
CA VAL A 70 -17.89 -8.89 -0.06
C VAL A 70 -17.92 -10.25 0.64
N GLU A 71 -17.63 -11.33 -0.09
CA GLU A 71 -17.55 -12.66 0.50
C GLU A 71 -16.16 -12.91 1.12
N PRO A 72 -16.04 -13.71 2.20
CA PRO A 72 -14.75 -14.10 2.77
C PRO A 72 -13.81 -14.77 1.75
N SER A 73 -14.35 -15.44 0.73
CA SER A 73 -13.61 -16.06 -0.37
C SER A 73 -12.97 -15.05 -1.33
N GLU A 74 -13.39 -13.78 -1.29
CA GLU A 74 -12.87 -12.67 -2.08
C GLU A 74 -11.76 -11.89 -1.35
N ILE A 75 -11.32 -12.38 -0.18
CA ILE A 75 -10.30 -11.73 0.66
C ILE A 75 -9.08 -12.63 0.83
N PHE A 76 -7.91 -12.06 0.61
CA PHE A 76 -6.62 -12.62 0.98
C PHE A 76 -5.97 -11.79 2.09
N VAL A 77 -5.55 -12.44 3.18
CA VAL A 77 -4.81 -11.78 4.26
C VAL A 77 -3.33 -12.08 4.10
N SER A 78 -2.52 -11.04 4.00
CA SER A 78 -1.09 -11.11 3.70
C SER A 78 -0.22 -10.58 4.84
N ASN A 79 1.06 -10.93 4.82
CA ASN A 79 2.08 -10.37 5.70
C ASN A 79 2.54 -8.99 5.17
N GLY A 80 1.67 -7.98 5.37
CA GLY A 80 1.74 -6.69 4.71
C GLY A 80 1.30 -6.78 3.25
N SER A 81 0.91 -5.64 2.64
CA SER A 81 0.57 -5.59 1.21
C SER A 81 1.75 -5.98 0.30
N ASP A 82 2.98 -5.87 0.79
CA ASP A 82 4.19 -6.27 0.04
C ASP A 82 4.20 -7.76 -0.32
N GLU A 83 3.71 -8.65 0.57
CA GLU A 83 3.55 -10.07 0.24
C GLU A 83 2.55 -10.27 -0.89
N ALA A 84 1.41 -9.57 -0.86
CA ALA A 84 0.42 -9.66 -1.93
C ALA A 84 0.99 -9.15 -3.27
N ILE A 85 1.76 -8.07 -3.25
CA ILE A 85 2.46 -7.55 -4.44
C ILE A 85 3.41 -8.61 -5.01
N ASP A 86 4.25 -9.22 -4.19
CA ASP A 86 5.21 -10.23 -4.64
C ASP A 86 4.52 -11.49 -5.18
N LEU A 87 3.46 -11.95 -4.49
CA LEU A 87 2.68 -13.10 -4.95
C LEU A 87 1.99 -12.85 -6.31
N LEU A 88 1.54 -11.64 -6.62
CA LEU A 88 1.01 -11.29 -7.94
C LEU A 88 2.04 -11.52 -9.05
N PHE A 89 3.29 -11.12 -8.83
CA PHE A 89 4.36 -11.41 -9.79
C PHE A 89 4.62 -12.90 -9.93
N ARG A 90 4.64 -13.65 -8.83
CA ARG A 90 4.83 -15.12 -8.86
C ARG A 90 3.70 -15.86 -9.58
N ILE A 91 2.48 -15.35 -9.50
CA ILE A 91 1.29 -15.95 -10.11
C ILE A 91 1.22 -15.64 -11.61
N PHE A 92 1.44 -14.37 -12.00
CA PHE A 92 1.09 -13.86 -13.33
C PHE A 92 2.30 -13.50 -14.20
N GLY A 93 3.47 -13.25 -13.62
CA GLY A 93 4.64 -12.77 -14.34
C GLY A 93 5.64 -13.87 -14.65
N GLU A 94 5.69 -14.37 -15.90
CA GLU A 94 6.72 -15.32 -16.30
C GLU A 94 8.10 -14.64 -16.41
N PRO A 95 9.11 -15.11 -15.65
CA PRO A 95 10.45 -14.51 -15.62
C PRO A 95 11.05 -14.34 -17.01
N ASN A 96 11.72 -13.23 -17.26
CA ASN A 96 12.41 -12.89 -18.50
C ASN A 96 11.53 -12.83 -19.76
N ARG A 97 10.20 -13.03 -19.64
CA ARG A 97 9.26 -13.00 -20.75
C ARG A 97 8.20 -11.92 -20.59
N ASP A 98 7.55 -11.89 -19.44
CA ASP A 98 6.38 -11.04 -19.22
C ASP A 98 6.76 -9.67 -18.64
N GLU A 99 5.82 -8.75 -18.68
CA GLU A 99 6.04 -7.34 -18.37
C GLU A 99 4.93 -6.80 -17.45
N VAL A 100 5.31 -5.81 -16.64
CA VAL A 100 4.41 -5.04 -15.80
C VAL A 100 4.46 -3.56 -16.16
N ILE A 101 3.32 -2.90 -16.18
CA ILE A 101 3.25 -1.44 -16.26
C ILE A 101 3.17 -0.85 -14.86
N ILE A 102 4.02 0.13 -14.57
CA ILE A 102 3.95 0.98 -13.38
C ILE A 102 3.88 2.44 -13.82
N CYS A 103 3.27 3.30 -12.99
CA CYS A 103 3.02 4.70 -13.31
C CYS A 103 3.82 5.65 -12.37
N PRO A 104 5.16 5.84 -12.61
CA PRO A 104 5.97 6.74 -11.77
C PRO A 104 5.53 8.22 -11.92
N PRO A 105 5.73 9.01 -10.81
CA PRO A 105 6.23 8.62 -9.51
C PRO A 105 5.21 7.77 -8.75
N THR A 106 5.61 6.63 -8.21
CA THR A 106 4.73 5.70 -7.50
C THR A 106 5.49 4.91 -6.44
N TYR A 107 4.83 3.96 -5.77
CA TYR A 107 5.45 3.14 -4.73
C TYR A 107 6.56 2.25 -5.31
N GLY A 108 7.76 2.38 -4.75
CA GLY A 108 8.96 1.74 -5.30
C GLY A 108 8.98 0.21 -5.26
N MET A 109 8.19 -0.40 -4.36
CA MET A 109 8.17 -1.86 -4.24
C MET A 109 7.60 -2.58 -5.45
N TYR A 110 6.77 -1.94 -6.27
CA TYR A 110 6.32 -2.56 -7.53
C TYR A 110 7.50 -2.89 -8.45
N LYS A 111 8.42 -1.92 -8.61
CA LYS A 111 9.64 -2.13 -9.40
C LYS A 111 10.55 -3.17 -8.75
N VAL A 112 10.78 -3.08 -7.43
CA VAL A 112 11.63 -4.02 -6.69
C VAL A 112 11.11 -5.44 -6.80
N SER A 113 9.81 -5.66 -6.59
CA SER A 113 9.19 -6.98 -6.71
C SER A 113 9.23 -7.51 -8.14
N ALA A 114 9.07 -6.64 -9.15
CA ALA A 114 9.24 -7.02 -10.55
C ALA A 114 10.68 -7.50 -10.83
N GLU A 115 11.68 -6.77 -10.36
CA GLU A 115 13.10 -7.12 -10.52
C GLU A 115 13.45 -8.44 -9.82
N ILE A 116 12.98 -8.66 -8.58
CA ILE A 116 13.16 -9.93 -7.84
C ILE A 116 12.59 -11.12 -8.62
N ASN A 117 11.43 -10.93 -9.27
CA ASN A 117 10.77 -11.97 -10.04
C ASN A 117 11.21 -12.01 -11.52
N ALA A 118 12.24 -11.25 -11.90
CA ALA A 118 12.75 -11.13 -13.26
C ALA A 118 11.65 -10.76 -14.30
N VAL A 119 10.66 -9.97 -13.90
CA VAL A 119 9.61 -9.40 -14.75
C VAL A 119 10.01 -8.01 -15.20
N ARG A 120 9.98 -7.73 -16.50
CA ARG A 120 10.39 -6.43 -17.02
C ARG A 120 9.37 -5.33 -16.68
N THR A 121 9.84 -4.19 -16.19
CA THR A 121 9.02 -3.04 -15.88
C THR A 121 8.94 -2.08 -17.06
N LYS A 122 7.72 -1.76 -17.52
CA LYS A 122 7.41 -0.65 -18.41
C LYS A 122 6.96 0.55 -17.57
N LYS A 123 7.63 1.68 -17.72
CA LYS A 123 7.27 2.93 -17.04
C LYS A 123 6.39 3.77 -17.97
N VAL A 124 5.20 4.11 -17.49
CA VAL A 124 4.33 5.15 -18.08
C VAL A 124 4.18 6.24 -17.03
N PHE A 125 4.83 7.37 -17.22
CA PHE A 125 4.83 8.44 -16.22
C PHE A 125 3.44 9.02 -16.03
N LEU A 126 3.14 9.43 -14.80
CA LEU A 126 1.97 10.25 -14.52
C LEU A 126 2.08 11.59 -15.26
N THR A 127 0.95 12.24 -15.48
CA THR A 127 0.88 13.60 -16.04
C THR A 127 1.47 14.64 -15.07
N SER A 128 1.62 15.88 -15.49
CA SER A 128 2.15 16.98 -14.66
C SER A 128 1.30 17.28 -13.41
N ASP A 129 0.03 16.88 -13.40
CA ASP A 129 -0.91 16.94 -12.28
C ASP A 129 -1.03 15.62 -11.53
N PHE A 130 -0.09 14.70 -11.77
CA PHE A 130 0.00 13.39 -11.16
C PHE A 130 -1.23 12.49 -11.38
N GLN A 131 -1.84 12.58 -12.56
CA GLN A 131 -2.92 11.69 -12.98
C GLN A 131 -2.43 10.63 -13.97
N LEU A 132 -3.22 9.57 -14.14
CA LEU A 132 -2.92 8.50 -15.09
C LEU A 132 -2.99 9.01 -16.53
N ASP A 133 -1.95 8.75 -17.31
CA ASP A 133 -1.95 8.96 -18.76
C ASP A 133 -2.53 7.73 -19.46
N ILE A 134 -3.87 7.71 -19.60
CA ILE A 134 -4.60 6.57 -20.15
C ILE A 134 -4.16 6.26 -21.59
N GLN A 135 -3.83 7.28 -22.38
CA GLN A 135 -3.41 7.08 -23.76
C GLN A 135 -2.09 6.36 -23.85
N ASN A 136 -1.08 6.84 -23.09
CA ASN A 136 0.23 6.21 -23.06
C ASN A 136 0.21 4.83 -22.37
N ILE A 137 -0.63 4.63 -21.34
CA ILE A 137 -0.84 3.30 -20.74
C ILE A 137 -1.36 2.33 -21.79
N ARG A 138 -2.39 2.69 -22.57
CA ARG A 138 -2.93 1.85 -23.62
C ARG A 138 -1.92 1.52 -24.72
N GLN A 139 -1.09 2.47 -25.11
CA GLN A 139 -0.01 2.26 -26.10
C GLN A 139 1.10 1.35 -25.57
N ALA A 140 1.36 1.35 -24.25
CA ALA A 140 2.36 0.50 -23.63
C ALA A 140 1.92 -0.96 -23.46
N ILE A 141 0.61 -1.23 -23.53
CA ILE A 141 0.07 -2.59 -23.40
C ILE A 141 0.39 -3.40 -24.66
N ASP A 142 0.98 -4.58 -24.45
CA ASP A 142 1.16 -5.61 -25.49
C ASP A 142 0.83 -7.01 -24.96
N ASN A 143 1.13 -8.06 -25.74
CA ASN A 143 0.83 -9.44 -25.38
C ASN A 143 1.66 -9.99 -24.20
N ARG A 144 2.74 -9.31 -23.82
CA ARG A 144 3.60 -9.66 -22.67
C ARG A 144 3.17 -8.93 -21.39
N THR A 145 2.35 -7.90 -21.52
CA THR A 145 1.88 -7.12 -20.37
C THR A 145 0.86 -7.94 -19.58
N LYS A 146 1.20 -8.32 -18.34
CA LYS A 146 0.36 -9.16 -17.46
C LYS A 146 -0.28 -8.37 -16.32
N LEU A 147 0.44 -7.36 -15.82
CA LEU A 147 0.06 -6.59 -14.65
C LEU A 147 0.13 -5.10 -14.93
N ILE A 148 -0.78 -4.33 -14.35
CA ILE A 148 -0.70 -2.86 -14.25
C ILE A 148 -0.89 -2.50 -12.78
N PHE A 149 0.08 -1.78 -12.18
CA PHE A 149 -0.04 -1.27 -10.81
C PHE A 149 -0.41 0.21 -10.81
N ILE A 150 -1.44 0.54 -10.05
CA ILE A 150 -1.93 1.91 -9.82
C ILE A 150 -2.00 2.13 -8.31
N CYS A 151 -1.32 3.17 -7.80
CA CYS A 151 -1.41 3.56 -6.40
C CYS A 151 -2.41 4.71 -6.24
N SER A 152 -3.45 4.55 -5.41
CA SER A 152 -4.49 5.59 -5.23
C SER A 152 -5.12 5.51 -3.83
N PRO A 153 -4.90 6.51 -2.97
CA PRO A 153 -4.04 7.68 -3.13
C PRO A 153 -2.58 7.34 -3.36
N ASN A 154 -1.92 8.11 -4.23
CA ASN A 154 -0.58 7.78 -4.72
C ASN A 154 0.53 8.13 -3.71
N ASN A 155 1.55 7.33 -3.65
CA ASN A 155 2.79 7.60 -2.92
C ASN A 155 3.95 7.75 -3.93
N PRO A 156 4.63 8.92 -4.01
CA PRO A 156 4.73 9.93 -2.96
C PRO A 156 3.86 11.18 -3.11
N THR A 157 2.98 11.28 -4.09
CA THR A 157 2.32 12.53 -4.46
C THR A 157 1.10 12.89 -3.60
N GLY A 158 0.48 11.90 -2.96
CA GLY A 158 -0.62 12.06 -2.00
C GLY A 158 -2.02 12.08 -2.62
N ASN A 159 -2.14 12.41 -3.90
CA ASN A 159 -3.42 12.60 -4.56
C ASN A 159 -4.11 11.30 -4.95
N LEU A 160 -5.42 11.32 -5.01
CA LEU A 160 -6.23 10.30 -5.65
C LEU A 160 -6.00 10.28 -7.17
N MET A 161 -6.00 9.11 -7.75
CA MET A 161 -6.22 8.93 -9.19
C MET A 161 -7.71 9.05 -9.49
N ARG A 162 -8.07 9.66 -10.61
CA ARG A 162 -9.48 9.74 -11.02
C ARG A 162 -10.07 8.35 -11.19
N ARG A 163 -11.15 8.09 -10.47
CA ARG A 163 -11.84 6.79 -10.47
C ARG A 163 -12.25 6.34 -11.88
N ASP A 164 -12.78 7.26 -12.69
CA ASP A 164 -13.15 6.96 -14.06
C ASP A 164 -11.96 6.54 -14.94
N ALA A 165 -10.79 7.11 -14.69
CA ALA A 165 -9.55 6.74 -15.37
C ALA A 165 -9.11 5.33 -15.00
N ILE A 166 -9.15 4.98 -13.71
CA ILE A 166 -8.86 3.62 -13.24
C ILE A 166 -9.81 2.62 -13.89
N LEU A 167 -11.13 2.85 -13.81
CA LEU A 167 -12.15 1.95 -14.36
C LEU A 167 -12.05 1.79 -15.88
N LYS A 168 -11.67 2.85 -16.61
CA LYS A 168 -11.39 2.76 -18.06
C LYS A 168 -10.20 1.85 -18.37
N ILE A 169 -9.16 1.84 -17.53
CA ILE A 169 -8.03 0.94 -17.69
C ILE A 169 -8.45 -0.50 -17.36
N VAL A 170 -9.11 -0.72 -16.21
CA VAL A 170 -9.61 -2.02 -15.80
C VAL A 170 -10.51 -2.65 -16.87
N GLY A 171 -11.48 -1.91 -17.38
CA GLY A 171 -12.43 -2.40 -18.37
C GLY A 171 -11.85 -2.62 -19.78
N SER A 172 -10.67 -2.06 -20.08
CA SER A 172 -10.02 -2.19 -21.40
C SER A 172 -8.80 -3.12 -21.42
N PHE A 173 -8.25 -3.49 -20.25
CA PHE A 173 -7.09 -4.36 -20.14
C PHE A 173 -7.51 -5.82 -19.91
N ARG A 174 -6.82 -6.76 -20.56
CA ARG A 174 -7.10 -8.21 -20.41
C ARG A 174 -6.27 -8.89 -19.35
N GLY A 175 -5.24 -8.22 -18.83
CA GLY A 175 -4.42 -8.66 -17.69
C GLY A 175 -5.02 -8.19 -16.36
N ILE A 176 -4.27 -8.34 -15.29
CA ILE A 176 -4.66 -7.95 -13.93
C ILE A 176 -4.33 -6.47 -13.69
N VAL A 177 -5.30 -5.69 -13.24
CA VAL A 177 -5.08 -4.34 -12.72
C VAL A 177 -5.08 -4.38 -11.20
N VAL A 178 -3.98 -3.94 -10.62
CA VAL A 178 -3.79 -3.87 -9.17
C VAL A 178 -3.92 -2.42 -8.74
N VAL A 179 -4.90 -2.12 -7.90
CA VAL A 179 -5.07 -0.80 -7.31
C VAL A 179 -4.64 -0.87 -5.84
N ASP A 180 -3.54 -0.19 -5.53
CA ASP A 180 -3.03 -0.12 -4.16
C ASP A 180 -3.68 1.06 -3.43
N GLU A 181 -4.59 0.72 -2.53
CA GLU A 181 -5.37 1.61 -1.70
C GLU A 181 -4.81 1.74 -0.27
N ALA A 182 -3.50 1.65 -0.09
CA ALA A 182 -2.89 1.74 1.25
C ALA A 182 -3.30 2.99 2.05
N TYR A 183 -3.73 4.05 1.38
CA TYR A 183 -4.09 5.34 1.98
C TYR A 183 -5.56 5.71 1.82
N ILE A 184 -6.40 4.85 1.26
CA ILE A 184 -7.81 5.15 0.91
C ILE A 184 -8.65 5.66 2.09
N HIS A 185 -8.36 5.21 3.30
CA HIS A 185 -9.10 5.60 4.50
C HIS A 185 -8.94 7.09 4.87
N PHE A 186 -7.95 7.81 4.31
CA PHE A 186 -7.76 9.25 4.52
C PHE A 186 -8.44 10.10 3.42
N SER A 187 -9.09 9.44 2.48
CA SER A 187 -9.73 10.02 1.32
C SER A 187 -11.24 10.12 1.50
N PRO A 188 -11.92 11.09 0.87
CA PRO A 188 -13.37 11.15 0.84
C PRO A 188 -13.99 10.11 -0.13
N GLU A 189 -13.19 9.53 -1.03
CA GLU A 189 -13.65 8.57 -2.03
C GLU A 189 -13.84 7.18 -1.42
N LYS A 190 -14.80 6.44 -1.97
CA LYS A 190 -15.02 5.04 -1.61
C LYS A 190 -13.98 4.13 -2.27
N SER A 191 -13.59 3.10 -1.53
CA SER A 191 -12.74 2.03 -2.05
C SER A 191 -13.30 1.37 -3.31
N LEU A 192 -12.41 0.94 -4.20
CA LEU A 192 -12.75 0.13 -5.38
C LEU A 192 -13.05 -1.34 -5.03
N VAL A 193 -13.01 -1.72 -3.77
CA VAL A 193 -13.46 -3.06 -3.33
C VAL A 193 -14.90 -3.33 -3.77
N SER A 194 -15.76 -2.31 -3.84
CA SER A 194 -17.14 -2.46 -4.36
C SER A 194 -17.23 -2.89 -5.83
N GLU A 195 -16.14 -2.74 -6.60
CA GLU A 195 -16.12 -2.98 -8.06
C GLU A 195 -15.55 -4.36 -8.44
N ILE A 196 -15.04 -5.15 -7.47
CA ILE A 196 -14.35 -6.43 -7.80
C ILE A 196 -15.27 -7.45 -8.46
N ASN A 197 -16.59 -7.38 -8.20
CA ASN A 197 -17.57 -8.27 -8.81
C ASN A 197 -17.96 -7.83 -10.24
N ASP A 198 -17.84 -6.54 -10.55
CA ASP A 198 -18.08 -6.01 -11.89
C ASP A 198 -16.85 -6.15 -12.80
N PHE A 199 -15.65 -6.22 -12.19
CA PHE A 199 -14.36 -6.29 -12.89
C PHE A 199 -13.54 -7.48 -12.41
N PRO A 200 -13.67 -8.66 -13.01
CA PRO A 200 -13.01 -9.90 -12.54
C PRO A 200 -11.47 -9.87 -12.61
N ASN A 201 -10.89 -8.88 -13.28
CA ASN A 201 -9.45 -8.65 -13.39
C ASN A 201 -8.93 -7.57 -12.41
N LEU A 202 -9.78 -7.04 -11.53
CA LEU A 202 -9.40 -6.04 -10.54
C LEU A 202 -8.90 -6.72 -9.27
N VAL A 203 -7.74 -6.27 -8.77
CA VAL A 203 -7.22 -6.59 -7.44
C VAL A 203 -7.04 -5.29 -6.67
N VAL A 204 -7.65 -5.18 -5.50
CA VAL A 204 -7.51 -4.01 -4.62
C VAL A 204 -6.68 -4.40 -3.41
N LEU A 205 -5.58 -3.67 -3.17
CA LEU A 205 -4.73 -3.88 -2.00
C LEU A 205 -5.03 -2.85 -0.92
N GLN A 206 -5.10 -3.31 0.32
CA GLN A 206 -5.23 -2.44 1.50
C GLN A 206 -4.25 -2.90 2.60
N THR A 207 -4.06 -2.08 3.64
CA THR A 207 -3.13 -2.39 4.73
C THR A 207 -3.61 -1.85 6.06
N PHE A 208 -3.30 -2.57 7.14
CA PHE A 208 -3.46 -2.09 8.50
C PHE A 208 -2.31 -1.18 8.98
N SER A 209 -1.26 -1.03 8.16
CA SER A 209 -0.05 -0.27 8.53
C SER A 209 -0.26 1.24 8.61
N LYS A 210 -1.29 1.81 7.96
CA LYS A 210 -1.48 3.26 7.82
C LYS A 210 -2.61 3.77 8.72
N ALA A 211 -3.83 3.78 8.23
CA ALA A 211 -4.99 4.31 8.95
C ALA A 211 -5.25 3.58 10.28
N TRP A 212 -4.97 2.31 10.35
CA TRP A 212 -5.15 1.49 11.56
C TRP A 212 -4.00 1.62 12.58
N GLY A 213 -2.88 2.27 12.21
CA GLY A 213 -1.74 2.45 13.12
C GLY A 213 -1.01 1.16 13.51
N LEU A 214 -1.13 0.09 12.73
CA LEU A 214 -0.64 -1.26 13.05
C LEU A 214 0.53 -1.69 12.15
N ALA A 215 1.40 -0.76 11.77
CA ALA A 215 2.54 -1.03 10.90
C ALA A 215 3.46 -2.16 11.41
N GLY A 216 3.64 -2.27 12.73
CA GLY A 216 4.46 -3.29 13.37
C GLY A 216 3.90 -4.72 13.25
N LEU A 217 2.59 -4.88 13.02
CA LEU A 217 1.97 -6.21 12.88
C LEU A 217 2.13 -6.82 11.48
N ARG A 218 2.51 -6.01 10.48
CA ARG A 218 2.69 -6.49 9.10
C ARG A 218 1.46 -7.20 8.53
N ILE A 219 0.29 -6.57 8.57
CA ILE A 219 -0.94 -7.13 7.97
C ILE A 219 -1.40 -6.28 6.80
N GLY A 220 -1.63 -6.96 5.68
CA GLY A 220 -2.23 -6.42 4.46
C GLY A 220 -3.40 -7.26 4.00
N LEU A 221 -4.14 -6.73 3.06
CA LEU A 221 -5.31 -7.35 2.44
C LEU A 221 -5.21 -7.24 0.93
N ALA A 222 -5.66 -8.28 0.22
CA ALA A 222 -6.03 -8.17 -1.17
C ALA A 222 -7.50 -8.58 -1.32
N PHE A 223 -8.25 -7.80 -2.07
CA PHE A 223 -9.63 -8.06 -2.45
C PHE A 223 -9.66 -8.31 -3.96
N ALA A 224 -10.27 -9.40 -4.38
CA ALA A 224 -10.40 -9.75 -5.79
C ALA A 224 -11.47 -10.82 -5.97
N ASN A 225 -11.80 -11.11 -7.24
CA ASN A 225 -12.61 -12.27 -7.57
C ASN A 225 -12.05 -13.55 -6.90
N GLU A 226 -12.95 -14.43 -6.45
CA GLU A 226 -12.62 -15.66 -5.73
C GLU A 226 -11.56 -16.52 -6.44
N GLU A 227 -11.60 -16.61 -7.78
CA GLU A 227 -10.62 -17.41 -8.53
C GLU A 227 -9.19 -16.85 -8.42
N ILE A 228 -9.03 -15.52 -8.37
CA ILE A 228 -7.74 -14.89 -8.09
C ILE A 228 -7.30 -15.17 -6.65
N ILE A 229 -8.22 -15.08 -5.68
CA ILE A 229 -7.91 -15.38 -4.26
C ILE A 229 -7.51 -16.86 -4.07
N LYS A 230 -8.10 -17.78 -4.81
CA LYS A 230 -7.67 -19.19 -4.83
C LYS A 230 -6.21 -19.34 -5.28
N LEU A 231 -5.75 -18.54 -6.25
CA LEU A 231 -4.36 -18.54 -6.69
C LEU A 231 -3.41 -18.01 -5.61
N PHE A 232 -3.76 -16.93 -4.92
CA PHE A 232 -3.00 -16.46 -3.76
C PHE A 232 -2.84 -17.57 -2.70
N ASN A 233 -3.94 -18.22 -2.34
CA ASN A 233 -3.94 -19.31 -1.35
C ASN A 233 -3.17 -20.56 -1.80
N ARG A 234 -3.01 -20.76 -3.12
CA ARG A 234 -2.20 -21.84 -3.70
C ARG A 234 -0.71 -21.59 -3.55
N VAL A 235 -0.27 -20.34 -3.65
CA VAL A 235 1.14 -19.95 -3.75
C VAL A 235 1.72 -19.47 -2.42
N LYS A 236 0.89 -18.94 -1.52
CA LYS A 236 1.34 -18.43 -0.22
C LYS A 236 1.94 -19.53 0.67
N PRO A 237 2.89 -19.20 1.58
CA PRO A 237 3.24 -20.09 2.68
C PRO A 237 2.00 -20.44 3.51
N PRO A 238 1.86 -21.67 4.02
CA PRO A 238 0.65 -22.11 4.73
C PRO A 238 0.25 -21.18 5.89
N TYR A 239 1.21 -20.78 6.70
CA TYR A 239 1.02 -19.96 7.89
C TYR A 239 1.68 -18.60 7.74
N ASN A 240 1.33 -17.87 6.66
CA ASN A 240 1.95 -16.59 6.31
C ASN A 240 1.72 -15.46 7.33
N VAL A 241 0.67 -15.57 8.16
CA VAL A 241 0.34 -14.59 9.20
C VAL A 241 0.44 -15.25 10.56
N SER A 242 1.27 -14.69 11.45
CA SER A 242 1.52 -15.22 12.79
C SER A 242 0.29 -15.15 13.70
N GLN A 243 0.23 -16.04 14.70
CA GLN A 243 -0.83 -16.05 15.72
C GLN A 243 -0.98 -14.68 16.42
N ILE A 244 0.14 -14.08 16.81
CA ILE A 244 0.15 -12.77 17.47
C ILE A 244 -0.49 -11.69 16.60
N ALA A 245 -0.18 -11.69 15.32
CA ALA A 245 -0.74 -10.72 14.39
C ALA A 245 -2.25 -10.95 14.19
N GLN A 246 -2.70 -12.21 14.08
CA GLN A 246 -4.12 -12.55 13.96
C GLN A 246 -4.91 -12.10 15.20
N GLU A 247 -4.43 -12.43 16.40
CA GLU A 247 -5.08 -12.01 17.66
C GLU A 247 -5.14 -10.50 17.82
N ALA A 248 -4.05 -9.81 17.48
CA ALA A 248 -3.99 -8.35 17.58
C ALA A 248 -4.95 -7.67 16.60
N ILE A 249 -5.05 -8.16 15.35
CA ILE A 249 -6.01 -7.65 14.37
C ILE A 249 -7.44 -7.88 14.83
N LEU A 250 -7.79 -9.06 15.31
CA LEU A 250 -9.14 -9.35 15.79
C LEU A 250 -9.57 -8.36 16.90
N LYS A 251 -8.68 -8.07 17.85
CA LYS A 251 -8.91 -7.05 18.87
C LYS A 251 -9.04 -5.63 18.30
N ALA A 252 -8.20 -5.29 17.32
CA ALA A 252 -8.25 -3.97 16.67
C ALA A 252 -9.56 -3.76 15.92
N LEU A 253 -10.06 -4.80 15.25
CA LEU A 253 -11.34 -4.76 14.51
C LEU A 253 -12.54 -4.43 15.42
N GLU A 254 -12.47 -4.71 16.71
CA GLU A 254 -13.50 -4.33 17.69
C GLU A 254 -13.49 -2.82 18.01
N ASN A 255 -12.39 -2.12 17.70
CA ASN A 255 -12.18 -0.70 18.01
C ASN A 255 -12.30 0.22 16.80
N LYS A 256 -13.09 -0.14 15.78
CA LYS A 256 -13.26 0.61 14.53
C LYS A 256 -13.58 2.10 14.76
N SER A 257 -14.46 2.42 15.70
CA SER A 257 -14.83 3.80 16.01
C SER A 257 -13.64 4.65 16.50
N GLN A 258 -12.68 4.05 17.20
CA GLN A 258 -11.45 4.75 17.60
C GLN A 258 -10.55 5.02 16.38
N VAL A 259 -10.45 4.08 15.46
CA VAL A 259 -9.71 4.26 14.21
C VAL A 259 -10.31 5.39 13.38
N GLU A 260 -11.62 5.45 13.24
CA GLU A 260 -12.33 6.53 12.53
C GLU A 260 -12.05 7.91 13.15
N LYS A 261 -12.03 8.02 14.47
CA LYS A 261 -11.63 9.26 15.17
C LYS A 261 -10.19 9.65 14.89
N THR A 262 -9.28 8.69 14.90
CA THR A 262 -7.86 8.92 14.59
C THR A 262 -7.68 9.38 13.14
N ILE A 263 -8.38 8.77 12.18
CA ILE A 263 -8.37 9.18 10.77
C ILE A 263 -8.85 10.63 10.64
N ALA A 264 -9.98 10.98 11.28
CA ALA A 264 -10.51 12.35 11.25
C ALA A 264 -9.51 13.36 11.85
N GLY A 265 -8.81 12.99 12.93
CA GLY A 265 -7.75 13.80 13.52
C GLY A 265 -6.58 14.03 12.57
N ILE A 266 -6.11 12.98 11.90
CA ILE A 266 -5.01 13.06 10.91
C ILE A 266 -5.42 13.97 9.73
N ILE A 267 -6.67 13.86 9.26
CA ILE A 267 -7.17 14.72 8.18
C ILE A 267 -7.19 16.18 8.63
N ALA A 268 -7.69 16.48 9.84
CA ALA A 268 -7.71 17.83 10.38
C ALA A 268 -6.29 18.41 10.55
N GLU A 269 -5.36 17.63 11.06
CA GLU A 269 -3.96 18.03 11.19
C GLU A 269 -3.28 18.22 9.83
N ARG A 270 -3.65 17.44 8.80
CA ARG A 270 -3.17 17.63 7.43
C ARG A 270 -3.55 19.02 6.91
N GLU A 271 -4.80 19.43 7.05
CA GLU A 271 -5.26 20.73 6.56
C GLU A 271 -4.54 21.89 7.29
N LYS A 272 -4.40 21.79 8.63
CA LYS A 272 -3.66 22.78 9.42
C LYS A 272 -2.18 22.87 8.97
N LEU A 273 -1.53 21.72 8.79
CA LEU A 273 -0.14 21.69 8.35
C LEU A 273 0.02 22.33 6.97
N ILE A 274 -0.89 22.05 6.04
CA ILE A 274 -0.89 22.65 4.69
C ILE A 274 -1.02 24.18 4.77
N GLU A 275 -1.93 24.72 5.60
CA GLU A 275 -2.12 26.16 5.79
C GLU A 275 -0.83 26.82 6.29
N ASN A 276 -0.24 26.28 7.37
CA ASN A 276 0.99 26.83 7.94
C ASN A 276 2.21 26.72 6.99
N LEU A 277 2.33 25.64 6.23
CA LEU A 277 3.43 25.47 5.29
C LEU A 277 3.40 26.51 4.14
N ARG A 278 2.23 27.06 3.79
CA ARG A 278 2.09 28.12 2.78
C ARG A 278 2.72 29.44 3.19
N GLU A 279 2.93 29.66 4.48
CA GLU A 279 3.52 30.90 5.00
C GLU A 279 5.03 31.01 4.73
N PHE A 280 5.71 29.89 4.43
CA PHE A 280 7.14 29.88 4.19
C PHE A 280 7.49 30.25 2.75
N SER A 281 8.33 31.26 2.56
CA SER A 281 8.78 31.77 1.24
C SER A 281 9.52 30.73 0.41
N PHE A 282 10.18 29.77 1.05
CA PHE A 282 10.87 28.65 0.38
C PHE A 282 9.92 27.54 -0.07
N VAL A 283 8.65 27.55 0.32
CA VAL A 283 7.62 26.60 -0.16
C VAL A 283 7.01 27.15 -1.45
N THR A 284 7.33 26.52 -2.57
CA THR A 284 6.88 26.98 -3.89
C THR A 284 5.58 26.34 -4.34
N LYS A 285 5.28 25.13 -3.87
CA LYS A 285 4.02 24.43 -4.16
C LYS A 285 3.75 23.34 -3.12
N ILE A 286 2.51 23.23 -2.70
CA ILE A 286 1.99 22.09 -1.92
C ILE A 286 1.01 21.35 -2.81
N TYR A 287 1.26 20.07 -3.02
CA TYR A 287 0.38 19.25 -3.86
C TYR A 287 -0.84 18.76 -3.06
N PRO A 288 -2.02 18.65 -3.69
CA PRO A 288 -3.19 18.07 -3.04
C PRO A 288 -2.90 16.68 -2.48
N SER A 289 -3.46 16.37 -1.32
CA SER A 289 -3.26 15.06 -0.69
C SER A 289 -4.55 14.50 -0.10
N ASP A 290 -4.79 13.23 -0.39
CA ASP A 290 -5.83 12.37 0.17
C ASP A 290 -5.19 11.23 1.01
N ALA A 291 -3.93 11.44 1.44
CA ALA A 291 -3.14 10.50 2.25
C ALA A 291 -2.82 11.09 3.64
N ASN A 292 -2.10 10.34 4.46
CA ASN A 292 -1.57 10.80 5.75
C ASN A 292 -0.19 11.49 5.62
N PHE A 293 0.09 12.11 4.50
CA PHE A 293 1.29 12.89 4.24
C PHE A 293 1.01 13.94 3.17
N VAL A 294 1.88 14.91 3.05
CA VAL A 294 1.85 15.94 1.99
C VAL A 294 3.16 15.91 1.19
N LEU A 295 3.07 16.20 -0.11
CA LEU A 295 4.22 16.46 -0.96
C LEU A 295 4.37 17.97 -1.12
N VAL A 296 5.54 18.49 -0.73
CA VAL A 296 5.84 19.93 -0.71
C VAL A 296 7.03 20.18 -1.62
N LYS A 297 6.88 21.06 -2.60
CA LYS A 297 7.97 21.55 -3.44
C LYS A 297 8.57 22.80 -2.80
N THR A 298 9.89 22.83 -2.70
CA THR A 298 10.64 23.90 -2.07
C THR A 298 11.67 24.46 -3.04
N THR A 299 12.26 25.59 -2.70
CA THR A 299 13.37 26.21 -3.45
C THR A 299 14.65 25.37 -3.36
N ASP A 300 14.91 24.74 -2.19
CA ASP A 300 16.06 23.87 -1.95
C ASP A 300 15.69 22.74 -0.97
N ALA A 301 15.18 21.64 -1.51
CA ALA A 301 14.77 20.48 -0.71
C ALA A 301 15.96 19.80 0.01
N GLU A 302 17.15 19.88 -0.57
CA GLU A 302 18.34 19.22 0.00
C GLU A 302 18.82 19.94 1.27
N THR A 303 18.92 21.27 1.21
CA THR A 303 19.31 22.09 2.37
C THR A 303 18.27 22.01 3.48
N ILE A 304 16.98 22.13 3.15
CA ILE A 304 15.89 21.99 4.14
C ILE A 304 15.90 20.61 4.77
N TYR A 305 16.09 19.56 3.99
CA TYR A 305 16.17 18.19 4.51
C TYR A 305 17.33 18.00 5.50
N LYS A 306 18.54 18.50 5.17
CA LYS A 306 19.71 18.44 6.06
C LYS A 306 19.47 19.22 7.36
N PHE A 307 18.95 20.43 7.25
CA PHE A 307 18.60 21.25 8.41
C PHE A 307 17.63 20.52 9.35
N LEU A 308 16.56 19.91 8.81
CA LEU A 308 15.61 19.15 9.61
C LEU A 308 16.25 17.95 10.29
N LEU A 309 17.21 17.27 9.64
CA LEU A 309 17.97 16.18 10.27
C LEU A 309 18.80 16.67 11.46
N ASP A 310 19.42 17.86 11.35
CA ASP A 310 20.18 18.46 12.44
C ASP A 310 19.26 18.83 13.62
N GLU A 311 18.06 19.31 13.35
CA GLU A 311 16.96 19.53 14.31
C GLU A 311 16.30 18.22 14.81
N LYS A 312 16.81 17.03 14.42
CA LYS A 312 16.31 15.68 14.79
C LYS A 312 14.91 15.39 14.24
N ILE A 313 14.49 16.04 13.16
CA ILE A 313 13.23 15.82 12.47
C ILE A 313 13.50 15.11 11.14
N VAL A 314 12.90 13.94 10.95
CA VAL A 314 13.12 13.12 9.76
C VAL A 314 11.90 13.17 8.84
N VAL A 315 12.06 13.77 7.67
CA VAL A 315 11.11 13.73 6.57
C VAL A 315 11.65 12.87 5.42
N ARG A 316 10.96 12.80 4.30
CA ARG A 316 11.46 12.05 3.13
C ARG A 316 11.85 13.01 2.01
N ASN A 317 13.14 13.07 1.71
CA ASN A 317 13.62 13.73 0.51
C ASN A 317 13.16 12.97 -0.75
N ARG A 318 12.52 13.67 -1.70
CA ARG A 318 12.02 13.13 -2.97
C ARG A 318 12.67 13.80 -4.18
N ASN A 319 13.70 14.60 -3.96
CA ASN A 319 14.38 15.35 -5.01
C ASN A 319 14.86 14.47 -6.18
N ASN A 320 15.26 13.23 -5.92
CA ASN A 320 15.74 12.29 -6.93
C ASN A 320 14.64 11.35 -7.48
N VAL A 321 13.37 11.62 -7.16
CA VAL A 321 12.23 10.86 -7.68
C VAL A 321 11.71 11.57 -8.93
N GLU A 322 11.38 10.80 -9.94
CA GLU A 322 10.83 11.31 -11.21
C GLU A 322 9.66 12.27 -10.93
N LEU A 323 9.61 13.42 -11.62
CA LEU A 323 8.61 14.49 -11.48
C LEU A 323 8.54 15.15 -10.08
N CYS A 324 9.37 14.75 -9.12
CA CYS A 324 9.37 15.26 -7.74
C CYS A 324 10.63 16.11 -7.42
N ALA A 325 11.31 16.65 -8.42
CA ALA A 325 12.48 17.50 -8.19
C ALA A 325 12.13 18.70 -7.28
N GLY A 326 12.96 18.93 -6.27
CA GLY A 326 12.73 19.96 -5.24
C GLY A 326 11.66 19.59 -4.20
N CYS A 327 11.23 18.33 -4.11
CA CYS A 327 10.14 17.94 -3.22
C CYS A 327 10.61 17.21 -1.95
N LEU A 328 9.92 17.52 -0.86
CA LEU A 328 9.91 16.77 0.40
C LEU A 328 8.54 16.13 0.60
N ARG A 329 8.49 14.89 1.07
CA ARG A 329 7.25 14.26 1.56
C ARG A 329 7.27 14.28 3.08
N ILE A 330 6.26 14.92 3.66
CA ILE A 330 6.10 15.12 5.10
C ILE A 330 4.91 14.30 5.55
N THR A 331 5.11 13.36 6.49
CA THR A 331 4.03 12.61 7.13
C THR A 331 3.30 13.51 8.12
N ILE A 332 1.99 13.40 8.21
CA ILE A 332 1.20 14.10 9.20
C ILE A 332 1.42 13.45 10.57
N GLY A 333 1.98 14.22 11.49
CA GLY A 333 2.23 13.82 12.88
C GLY A 333 1.07 14.17 13.81
N THR A 334 1.32 14.05 15.13
CA THR A 334 0.47 14.64 16.14
C THR A 334 0.53 16.18 16.07
N THR A 335 -0.36 16.88 16.78
CA THR A 335 -0.31 18.35 16.85
C THR A 335 1.09 18.82 17.30
N GLU A 336 1.64 18.19 18.35
CA GLU A 336 2.96 18.53 18.90
C GLU A 336 4.10 18.27 17.91
N GLU A 337 4.04 17.16 17.17
CA GLU A 337 5.04 16.83 16.15
C GLU A 337 4.99 17.80 14.96
N ASN A 338 3.80 18.16 14.52
CA ASN A 338 3.60 19.16 13.45
C ASN A 338 4.07 20.54 13.89
N GLU A 339 3.77 20.96 15.12
CA GLU A 339 4.25 22.23 15.70
C GLU A 339 5.78 22.25 15.82
N ALA A 340 6.40 21.15 16.24
CA ALA A 340 7.87 21.05 16.29
C ALA A 340 8.49 21.23 14.92
N LEU A 341 7.94 20.59 13.89
CA LEU A 341 8.36 20.77 12.50
C LEU A 341 8.23 22.24 12.06
N LEU A 342 7.07 22.86 12.28
CA LEU A 342 6.81 24.25 11.87
C LEU A 342 7.74 25.23 12.60
N ASN A 343 8.01 25.02 13.88
CA ASN A 343 8.94 25.84 14.66
C ASN A 343 10.38 25.73 14.15
N SER A 344 10.83 24.53 13.78
CA SER A 344 12.14 24.34 13.15
C SER A 344 12.21 25.03 11.78
N LEU A 345 11.16 24.93 10.96
CA LEU A 345 11.12 25.64 9.67
C LEU A 345 11.09 27.17 9.82
N LYS A 346 10.50 27.72 10.90
CA LYS A 346 10.54 29.16 11.22
C LYS A 346 11.97 29.62 11.54
N LYS A 347 12.76 28.84 12.30
CA LYS A 347 14.17 29.14 12.56
C LYS A 347 14.95 29.25 11.25
N LEU A 348 14.79 28.24 10.35
CA LEU A 348 15.45 28.26 9.05
C LEU A 348 15.10 29.53 8.24
N ALA A 349 13.83 29.91 8.19
CA ALA A 349 13.38 31.10 7.48
C ALA A 349 14.01 32.40 8.02
N THR A 350 14.22 32.49 9.34
CA THR A 350 14.87 33.64 9.99
C THR A 350 16.35 33.70 9.65
N GLU A 351 17.07 32.59 9.68
CA GLU A 351 18.48 32.50 9.33
C GLU A 351 18.73 32.87 7.85
N ASP A 352 17.86 32.50 6.93
CA ASP A 352 17.95 32.87 5.52
C ASP A 352 17.74 34.38 5.31
N THR A 353 16.84 34.99 6.08
CA THR A 353 16.60 36.45 6.01
C THR A 353 17.82 37.21 6.49
N GLU A 354 18.40 36.87 7.63
CA GLU A 354 19.60 37.51 8.18
C GLU A 354 20.83 37.36 7.29
N ARG A 355 20.97 36.20 6.61
CA ARG A 355 22.03 36.00 5.61
C ARG A 355 21.87 36.90 4.42
N THR A 356 20.65 37.02 3.89
CA THR A 356 20.37 37.87 2.71
C THR A 356 20.59 39.33 3.00
N GLU A 357 20.23 39.84 4.18
CA GLU A 357 20.47 41.22 4.61
C GLU A 357 21.96 41.52 4.76
N LYS A 358 22.77 40.61 5.30
CA LYS A 358 24.24 40.78 5.42
C LYS A 358 24.94 40.84 4.06
N PHE A 359 24.43 40.17 3.02
CA PHE A 359 24.98 40.22 1.67
C PHE A 359 24.59 41.51 0.89
N GLN A 360 23.51 42.21 1.28
CA GLN A 360 23.07 43.48 0.65
C GLN A 360 23.71 44.73 1.29
N THR A 361 24.30 44.59 2.47
CA THR A 361 24.90 45.72 3.23
C THR A 361 26.42 45.67 3.27
N GLY A 362 27.09 44.73 2.65
CA GLY A 362 28.55 44.63 2.48
C GLY A 362 28.95 44.79 1.02
#